data_d686e4ec72412853a322ea726cbdffab
#
_entry.id   d686e4ec72412853a322ea726cbdffab
#
_cell.length_a   1.000
_cell.length_b   1.000
_cell.length_c   1.000
_cell.angle_alpha   90.00
_cell.angle_beta   90.00
_cell.angle_gamma   90.00
#
_symmetry.space_group_name_H-M   'P 1'
#
loop_
_entity.id
_entity.type
_entity.pdbx_description
1 polymer ?
#
loop_
_entity_poly.entity_id
_entity_poly.type
_entity_poly.pdbx_seq_one_letter_code
_entity_poly.pdbx_strand_id
1 'polypeptide(L)'
;MKIISLVENTTKSELKAKHGLSLYIETKKHKILFDSGPDKTLFENAVKRNIDISKVDTVIISHGKDQFRHEQNLVIFENQTALIMGCGHAGVINIMEEAKKYSPDLCVGGYHLFNPLTKKTVSTELLKGIATELQKYKDTEFYTCHCTGKKAFDYLSHQMSNMHYISCGEGVEI
;
A
#
# COMPACT_ATOMS: atom_id res chain seq x y z
N MET A 1 -10.17 12.49 1.75
CA MET A 1 -10.06 11.04 2.06
C MET A 1 -8.89 10.86 3.01
N LYS A 2 -8.98 9.89 3.94
CA LYS A 2 -7.91 9.58 4.88
C LYS A 2 -7.55 8.10 4.77
N ILE A 3 -6.26 7.79 4.61
CA ILE A 3 -5.74 6.42 4.51
C ILE A 3 -4.72 6.23 5.60
N ILE A 4 -4.88 5.20 6.44
CA ILE A 4 -3.99 4.89 7.56
C ILE A 4 -3.55 3.43 7.47
N SER A 5 -2.25 3.19 7.57
CA SER A 5 -1.71 1.84 7.71
C SER A 5 -1.89 1.35 9.16
N LEU A 6 -2.78 0.38 9.36
CA LEU A 6 -3.01 -0.24 10.67
C LEU A 6 -2.12 -1.44 10.92
N VAL A 7 -1.76 -2.18 9.87
CA VAL A 7 -0.79 -3.28 9.94
C VAL A 7 0.19 -3.14 8.79
N GLU A 8 1.47 -3.14 9.13
CA GLU A 8 2.59 -3.04 8.20
C GLU A 8 3.85 -3.60 8.87
N ASN A 9 4.88 -3.91 8.06
CA ASN A 9 6.10 -4.58 8.50
C ASN A 9 6.99 -3.73 9.41
N THR A 10 6.82 -2.41 9.39
CA THR A 10 7.62 -1.43 10.14
C THR A 10 6.75 -0.50 10.96
N THR A 11 7.31 0.13 11.98
CA THR A 11 6.65 1.19 12.76
C THR A 11 7.66 2.24 13.20
N LYS A 12 7.20 3.47 13.35
CA LYS A 12 7.94 4.59 13.96
C LYS A 12 7.25 5.07 15.24
N SER A 13 6.28 4.33 15.74
CA SER A 13 5.47 4.67 16.92
C SER A 13 5.37 3.49 17.89
N GLU A 14 4.53 3.61 18.94
CA GLU A 14 4.22 2.54 19.89
C GLU A 14 3.30 1.44 19.32
N LEU A 15 2.91 1.54 18.04
CA LEU A 15 2.10 0.52 17.38
C LEU A 15 2.91 -0.74 17.10
N LYS A 16 2.22 -1.86 17.03
CA LYS A 16 2.85 -3.15 16.71
C LYS A 16 3.05 -3.27 15.20
N ALA A 17 4.30 -3.34 14.76
CA ALA A 17 4.63 -3.77 13.41
C ALA A 17 4.50 -5.29 13.30
N LYS A 18 3.92 -5.77 12.22
CA LYS A 18 3.80 -7.19 11.92
C LYS A 18 3.75 -7.43 10.42
N HIS A 19 4.36 -8.53 9.98
CA HIS A 19 4.33 -8.88 8.56
C HIS A 19 2.88 -9.12 8.09
N GLY A 20 2.40 -8.25 7.23
CA GLY A 20 1.04 -8.19 6.72
C GLY A 20 0.67 -6.77 6.31
N LEU A 21 -0.50 -6.63 5.72
CA LEU A 21 -1.05 -5.34 5.33
C LEU A 21 -2.47 -5.20 5.87
N SER A 22 -2.80 -4.04 6.39
CA SER A 22 -4.17 -3.58 6.58
C SER A 22 -4.21 -2.07 6.52
N LEU A 23 -5.00 -1.54 5.58
CA LEU A 23 -5.22 -0.11 5.41
C LEU A 23 -6.66 0.22 5.84
N TYR A 24 -6.79 1.19 6.75
CA TYR A 24 -8.07 1.82 7.03
C TYR A 24 -8.22 3.04 6.16
N ILE A 25 -9.34 3.10 5.44
CA ILE A 25 -9.63 4.18 4.49
C ILE A 25 -10.96 4.81 4.87
N GLU A 26 -10.94 6.09 5.17
CA GLU A 26 -12.12 6.88 5.47
C GLU A 26 -12.39 7.87 4.34
N THR A 27 -13.52 7.67 3.68
CA THR A 27 -14.05 8.52 2.62
C THR A 27 -15.20 9.37 3.18
N LYS A 28 -15.78 10.25 2.36
CA LYS A 28 -16.98 11.01 2.73
C LYS A 28 -18.18 10.14 3.05
N LYS A 29 -18.24 8.92 2.46
CA LYS A 29 -19.43 8.04 2.54
C LYS A 29 -19.15 6.69 3.19
N HIS A 30 -17.90 6.20 3.10
CA HIS A 30 -17.55 4.84 3.49
C HIS A 30 -16.35 4.80 4.41
N LYS A 31 -16.35 3.79 5.28
CA LYS A 31 -15.20 3.37 6.07
C LYS A 31 -14.78 1.98 5.62
N ILE A 32 -13.67 1.91 4.94
CA ILE A 32 -13.21 0.72 4.23
C ILE A 32 -12.00 0.13 4.98
N LEU A 33 -11.99 -1.17 5.13
CA LEU A 33 -10.81 -1.92 5.53
C LEU A 33 -10.28 -2.68 4.29
N PHE A 34 -9.09 -2.32 3.85
CA PHE A 34 -8.43 -2.99 2.75
C PHE A 34 -7.34 -3.90 3.30
N ASP A 35 -7.51 -5.20 3.17
CA ASP A 35 -6.82 -6.29 3.84
C ASP A 35 -6.96 -6.27 5.38
N SER A 36 -6.88 -7.44 6.00
CA SER A 36 -7.15 -7.62 7.44
C SER A 36 -5.91 -7.84 8.30
N GLY A 37 -4.71 -7.82 7.68
CA GLY A 37 -3.50 -8.22 8.37
C GLY A 37 -3.47 -9.72 8.74
N PRO A 38 -2.45 -10.16 9.50
CA PRO A 38 -2.25 -11.56 9.82
C PRO A 38 -3.04 -12.07 11.02
N ASP A 39 -3.49 -11.17 11.92
CA ASP A 39 -4.14 -11.51 13.19
C ASP A 39 -4.75 -10.28 13.91
N LYS A 40 -4.98 -10.43 15.24
CA LYS A 40 -5.57 -9.38 16.08
C LYS A 40 -4.77 -8.08 16.19
N THR A 41 -3.56 -7.99 15.66
CA THR A 41 -2.74 -6.76 15.66
C THR A 41 -3.49 -5.57 15.05
N LEU A 42 -4.32 -5.83 14.04
CA LEU A 42 -5.23 -4.84 13.47
C LEU A 42 -6.07 -4.13 14.54
N PHE A 43 -6.75 -4.90 15.39
CA PHE A 43 -7.65 -4.34 16.42
C PHE A 43 -6.88 -3.59 17.50
N GLU A 44 -5.73 -4.13 17.94
CA GLU A 44 -4.87 -3.51 18.95
C GLU A 44 -4.35 -2.14 18.46
N ASN A 45 -3.93 -2.07 17.21
CA ASN A 45 -3.45 -0.83 16.59
C ASN A 45 -4.57 0.16 16.30
N ALA A 46 -5.75 -0.32 15.88
CA ALA A 46 -6.92 0.53 15.67
C ALA A 46 -7.33 1.25 16.94
N VAL A 47 -7.38 0.55 18.08
CA VAL A 47 -7.67 1.16 19.41
C VAL A 47 -6.67 2.26 19.72
N LYS A 48 -5.37 2.02 19.55
CA LYS A 48 -4.32 3.03 19.81
C LYS A 48 -4.38 4.23 18.86
N ARG A 49 -4.95 4.06 17.68
CA ARG A 49 -5.19 5.13 16.69
C ARG A 49 -6.56 5.79 16.85
N ASN A 50 -7.35 5.41 17.87
CA ASN A 50 -8.73 5.87 18.08
C ASN A 50 -9.63 5.60 16.86
N ILE A 51 -9.39 4.47 16.17
CA ILE A 51 -10.20 4.01 15.05
C ILE A 51 -11.17 2.95 15.53
N ASP A 52 -12.45 3.22 15.37
CA ASP A 52 -13.53 2.29 15.69
C ASP A 52 -13.81 1.37 14.49
N ILE A 53 -13.25 0.16 14.54
CA ILE A 53 -13.42 -0.86 13.50
C ILE A 53 -14.88 -1.30 13.34
N SER A 54 -15.72 -1.16 14.37
CA SER A 54 -17.14 -1.52 14.26
C SER A 54 -17.93 -0.63 13.29
N LYS A 55 -17.36 0.52 12.91
CA LYS A 55 -17.93 1.44 11.93
C LYS A 55 -17.47 1.20 10.51
N VAL A 56 -16.64 0.20 10.28
CA VAL A 56 -16.26 -0.22 8.92
C VAL A 56 -17.48 -0.84 8.25
N ASP A 57 -17.85 -0.30 7.10
CA ASP A 57 -18.98 -0.77 6.30
C ASP A 57 -18.56 -1.66 5.13
N THR A 58 -17.30 -1.62 4.73
CA THR A 58 -16.77 -2.37 3.59
C THR A 58 -15.41 -2.98 3.94
N VAL A 59 -15.27 -4.28 3.65
CA VAL A 59 -14.00 -4.99 3.76
C VAL A 59 -13.61 -5.53 2.40
N ILE A 60 -12.39 -5.23 1.95
CA ILE A 60 -11.83 -5.70 0.69
C ILE A 60 -10.59 -6.54 1.01
N ILE A 61 -10.53 -7.74 0.47
CA ILE A 61 -9.34 -8.60 0.55
C ILE A 61 -8.67 -8.59 -0.82
N SER A 62 -7.44 -8.08 -0.87
CA SER A 62 -6.73 -7.86 -2.13
C SER A 62 -6.44 -9.16 -2.87
N HIS A 63 -6.08 -10.21 -2.14
CA HIS A 63 -5.77 -11.54 -2.71
C HIS A 63 -5.87 -12.65 -1.66
N GLY A 64 -6.10 -13.86 -2.12
CA GLY A 64 -6.04 -15.08 -1.31
C GLY A 64 -4.67 -15.74 -1.35
N LYS A 65 -4.50 -16.83 -0.61
CA LYS A 65 -3.27 -17.64 -0.62
C LYS A 65 -3.15 -18.55 -1.86
N ASP A 66 -4.18 -18.64 -2.68
CA ASP A 66 -4.27 -19.56 -3.82
C ASP A 66 -3.47 -19.06 -5.02
N GLN A 67 -2.16 -19.28 -4.98
CA GLN A 67 -1.22 -19.03 -6.08
C GLN A 67 -1.26 -17.59 -6.65
N PHE A 68 -1.81 -16.62 -5.89
CA PHE A 68 -1.89 -15.20 -6.26
C PHE A 68 -2.56 -14.93 -7.63
N ARG A 69 -3.46 -15.82 -8.08
CA ARG A 69 -4.11 -15.72 -9.39
C ARG A 69 -5.17 -14.63 -9.48
N HIS A 70 -5.69 -14.23 -8.33
CA HIS A 70 -6.77 -13.25 -8.23
C HIS A 70 -6.35 -12.15 -7.26
N GLU A 71 -5.67 -11.15 -7.80
CA GLU A 71 -5.38 -9.92 -7.07
C GLU A 71 -6.36 -8.84 -7.55
N GLN A 72 -6.96 -8.14 -6.60
CA GLN A 72 -7.82 -6.99 -6.89
C GLN A 72 -7.24 -5.72 -6.29
N ASN A 73 -7.38 -4.65 -7.03
CA ASN A 73 -7.01 -3.31 -6.61
C ASN A 73 -8.29 -2.47 -6.52
N LEU A 74 -8.25 -1.41 -5.71
CA LEU A 74 -9.39 -0.53 -5.50
C LEU A 74 -9.07 0.87 -6.04
N VAL A 75 -9.96 1.44 -6.84
CA VAL A 75 -9.89 2.85 -7.22
C VAL A 75 -11.01 3.61 -6.51
N ILE A 76 -10.65 4.68 -5.81
CA ILE A 76 -11.58 5.53 -5.07
C ILE A 76 -11.57 6.92 -5.70
N PHE A 77 -12.76 7.39 -6.06
CA PHE A 77 -12.96 8.72 -6.63
C PHE A 77 -13.59 9.65 -5.59
N GLU A 78 -12.84 10.68 -5.18
CA GLU A 78 -13.35 11.80 -4.38
C GLU A 78 -12.83 13.12 -4.97
N ASN A 79 -12.26 14.02 -4.14
CA ASN A 79 -11.60 15.23 -4.65
C ASN A 79 -10.33 14.87 -5.42
N GLN A 80 -9.67 13.81 -5.00
CA GLN A 80 -8.54 13.17 -5.68
C GLN A 80 -8.85 11.69 -5.88
N THR A 81 -8.25 11.09 -6.90
CA THR A 81 -8.38 9.68 -7.23
C THR A 81 -7.27 8.87 -6.57
N ALA A 82 -7.63 7.89 -5.75
CA ALA A 82 -6.69 7.00 -5.10
C ALA A 82 -6.74 5.58 -5.70
N LEU A 83 -5.58 5.06 -6.08
CA LEU A 83 -5.37 3.65 -6.39
C LEU A 83 -4.82 2.95 -5.15
N ILE A 84 -5.54 1.96 -4.64
CA ILE A 84 -5.13 1.15 -3.49
C ILE A 84 -4.78 -0.26 -3.97
N MET A 85 -3.60 -0.72 -3.62
CA MET A 85 -3.09 -2.05 -3.97
C MET A 85 -2.77 -2.85 -2.71
N GLY A 86 -2.85 -4.18 -2.80
CA GLY A 86 -2.33 -5.08 -1.78
C GLY A 86 -0.82 -5.29 -1.92
N CYS A 87 -0.44 -6.48 -2.33
CA CYS A 87 0.98 -6.83 -2.53
C CYS A 87 1.53 -6.48 -3.92
N GLY A 88 0.69 -6.17 -4.90
CA GLY A 88 1.13 -5.85 -6.26
C GLY A 88 1.76 -7.03 -7.00
N HIS A 89 1.22 -8.23 -6.86
CA HIS A 89 1.73 -9.45 -7.51
C HIS A 89 1.67 -9.39 -9.04
N ALA A 90 0.70 -8.65 -9.59
CA ALA A 90 0.61 -8.39 -11.03
C ALA A 90 1.73 -7.46 -11.55
N GLY A 91 2.51 -6.86 -10.63
CA GLY A 91 3.56 -5.88 -10.90
C GLY A 91 3.02 -4.45 -10.92
N VAL A 92 3.66 -3.57 -10.15
CA VAL A 92 3.22 -2.18 -9.99
C VAL A 92 3.07 -1.44 -11.32
N ILE A 93 3.94 -1.71 -12.30
CA ILE A 93 3.87 -1.09 -13.62
C ILE A 93 2.61 -1.51 -14.37
N ASN A 94 2.29 -2.81 -14.39
CA ASN A 94 1.09 -3.32 -15.05
C ASN A 94 -0.18 -2.76 -14.40
N ILE A 95 -0.19 -2.67 -13.06
CA ILE A 95 -1.31 -2.12 -12.30
C ILE A 95 -1.49 -0.63 -12.63
N MET A 96 -0.40 0.14 -12.68
CA MET A 96 -0.44 1.56 -13.05
C MET A 96 -0.88 1.78 -14.50
N GLU A 97 -0.42 0.95 -15.45
CA GLU A 97 -0.85 1.03 -16.85
C GLU A 97 -2.36 0.75 -17.00
N GLU A 98 -2.90 -0.22 -16.27
CA GLU A 98 -4.35 -0.47 -16.25
C GLU A 98 -5.13 0.65 -15.56
N ALA A 99 -4.58 1.22 -14.49
CA ALA A 99 -5.23 2.29 -13.72
C ALA A 99 -5.09 3.68 -14.35
N LYS A 100 -4.22 3.87 -15.32
CA LYS A 100 -3.92 5.17 -15.93
C LYS A 100 -5.15 5.85 -16.55
N LYS A 101 -6.14 5.09 -17.02
CA LYS A 101 -7.43 5.57 -17.50
C LYS A 101 -8.23 6.34 -16.43
N TYR A 102 -7.90 6.15 -15.18
CA TYR A 102 -8.52 6.83 -14.03
C TYR A 102 -7.70 8.01 -13.52
N SER A 103 -6.48 8.23 -14.08
CA SER A 103 -5.56 9.29 -13.67
C SER A 103 -5.37 9.39 -12.15
N PRO A 104 -4.85 8.34 -11.48
CA PRO A 104 -4.74 8.35 -10.03
C PRO A 104 -3.76 9.45 -9.55
N ASP A 105 -4.22 10.30 -8.64
CA ASP A 105 -3.42 11.31 -7.95
C ASP A 105 -2.49 10.66 -6.91
N LEU A 106 -2.90 9.51 -6.35
CA LEU A 106 -2.05 8.73 -5.47
C LEU A 106 -2.22 7.23 -5.67
N CYS A 107 -1.11 6.50 -5.43
CA CYS A 107 -1.04 5.05 -5.45
C CYS A 107 -0.50 4.57 -4.11
N VAL A 108 -1.26 3.74 -3.38
CA VAL A 108 -0.91 3.26 -2.04
C VAL A 108 -0.87 1.74 -2.03
N GLY A 109 0.25 1.14 -1.59
CA GLY A 109 0.35 -0.31 -1.41
C GLY A 109 1.75 -0.91 -1.54
N GLY A 110 1.84 -2.22 -1.56
CA GLY A 110 3.08 -2.98 -1.73
C GLY A 110 3.40 -3.25 -3.20
N TYR A 111 4.70 -3.36 -3.54
CA TYR A 111 5.16 -3.56 -4.92
C TYR A 111 5.82 -4.92 -5.15
N HIS A 112 5.74 -5.83 -4.17
CA HIS A 112 6.29 -7.19 -4.24
C HIS A 112 7.78 -7.26 -4.64
N LEU A 113 8.60 -6.33 -4.14
CA LEU A 113 10.02 -6.22 -4.49
C LEU A 113 10.97 -6.88 -3.47
N PHE A 114 10.40 -7.38 -2.37
CA PHE A 114 11.13 -8.07 -1.31
C PHE A 114 10.49 -9.43 -1.01
N ASN A 115 11.31 -10.48 -1.02
CA ASN A 115 10.87 -11.82 -0.66
C ASN A 115 11.22 -12.09 0.83
N PRO A 116 10.23 -12.24 1.73
CA PRO A 116 10.48 -12.41 3.16
C PRO A 116 11.12 -13.77 3.52
N LEU A 117 10.93 -14.81 2.70
CA LEU A 117 11.50 -16.14 2.93
C LEU A 117 13.01 -16.16 2.64
N THR A 118 13.41 -15.60 1.49
CA THR A 118 14.81 -15.56 1.08
C THR A 118 15.55 -14.34 1.60
N LYS A 119 14.82 -13.35 2.17
CA LYS A 119 15.32 -12.03 2.59
C LYS A 119 16.02 -11.26 1.47
N LYS A 120 15.65 -11.52 0.22
CA LYS A 120 16.24 -10.87 -0.95
C LYS A 120 15.32 -9.81 -1.53
N THR A 121 15.90 -8.68 -1.85
CA THR A 121 15.30 -7.65 -2.72
C THR A 121 15.57 -8.03 -4.18
N VAL A 122 14.69 -7.65 -5.08
CA VAL A 122 14.90 -7.79 -6.53
C VAL A 122 16.19 -7.10 -7.00
N SER A 123 16.65 -7.40 -8.21
CA SER A 123 17.91 -6.85 -8.73
C SER A 123 17.85 -5.32 -8.91
N THR A 124 19.02 -4.68 -8.90
CA THR A 124 19.13 -3.23 -9.14
C THR A 124 18.67 -2.85 -10.54
N GLU A 125 18.91 -3.71 -11.53
CA GLU A 125 18.45 -3.52 -12.91
C GLU A 125 16.92 -3.45 -12.98
N LEU A 126 16.23 -4.35 -12.25
CA LEU A 126 14.78 -4.33 -12.19
C LEU A 126 14.28 -3.08 -11.46
N LEU A 127 14.90 -2.69 -10.34
CA LEU A 127 14.56 -1.46 -9.63
C LEU A 127 14.72 -0.22 -10.51
N LYS A 128 15.80 -0.15 -11.30
CA LYS A 128 16.04 0.92 -12.27
C LYS A 128 14.93 0.97 -13.33
N GLY A 129 14.54 -0.19 -13.87
CA GLY A 129 13.45 -0.27 -14.84
C GLY A 129 12.12 0.23 -14.24
N ILE A 130 11.79 -0.22 -13.02
CA ILE A 130 10.59 0.22 -12.31
C ILE A 130 10.61 1.74 -12.08
N ALA A 131 11.71 2.31 -11.57
CA ALA A 131 11.83 3.74 -11.38
C ALA A 131 11.61 4.52 -12.68
N THR A 132 12.23 4.08 -13.80
CA THR A 132 12.08 4.70 -15.11
C THR A 132 10.62 4.72 -15.57
N GLU A 133 9.89 3.63 -15.37
CA GLU A 133 8.48 3.54 -15.76
C GLU A 133 7.58 4.38 -14.85
N LEU A 134 7.78 4.32 -13.53
CA LEU A 134 6.99 5.10 -12.57
C LEU A 134 7.22 6.61 -12.70
N GLN A 135 8.40 7.06 -13.10
CA GLN A 135 8.69 8.47 -13.37
C GLN A 135 7.83 9.08 -14.49
N LYS A 136 7.15 8.28 -15.29
CA LYS A 136 6.19 8.75 -16.30
C LYS A 136 4.91 9.31 -15.67
N TYR A 137 4.59 8.91 -14.43
CA TYR A 137 3.42 9.34 -13.66
C TYR A 137 3.79 10.49 -12.71
N LYS A 138 4.09 11.65 -13.28
CA LYS A 138 4.63 12.81 -12.54
C LYS A 138 3.65 13.43 -11.56
N ASP A 139 2.36 13.29 -11.85
CA ASP A 139 1.27 13.86 -11.05
C ASP A 139 0.70 12.88 -10.03
N THR A 140 1.25 11.65 -9.96
CA THR A 140 0.85 10.63 -9.00
C THR A 140 1.83 10.59 -7.82
N GLU A 141 1.35 10.71 -6.59
CA GLU A 141 2.12 10.46 -5.37
C GLU A 141 2.09 8.96 -5.03
N PHE A 142 3.25 8.36 -4.84
CA PHE A 142 3.41 6.94 -4.54
C PHE A 142 3.70 6.71 -3.07
N TYR A 143 2.82 6.00 -2.39
CA TYR A 143 2.95 5.64 -0.98
C TYR A 143 3.13 4.13 -0.86
N THR A 144 4.36 3.69 -0.71
CA THR A 144 4.65 2.26 -0.65
C THR A 144 4.84 1.74 0.78
N CYS A 145 4.69 0.42 0.94
CA CYS A 145 4.77 -0.26 2.24
C CYS A 145 5.01 -1.77 2.07
N HIS A 146 4.93 -2.51 3.17
CA HIS A 146 4.80 -3.97 3.23
C HIS A 146 5.84 -4.73 2.39
N CYS A 147 5.41 -5.39 1.32
CA CYS A 147 6.26 -6.28 0.51
C CYS A 147 7.18 -5.54 -0.49
N THR A 148 7.16 -4.22 -0.54
CA THR A 148 8.18 -3.44 -1.25
C THR A 148 9.55 -3.64 -0.60
N GLY A 149 9.61 -3.63 0.72
CA GLY A 149 10.84 -3.75 1.49
C GLY A 149 11.68 -2.47 1.49
N LYS A 150 12.35 -2.23 2.62
CA LYS A 150 13.08 -0.98 2.87
C LYS A 150 14.17 -0.69 1.83
N LYS A 151 14.94 -1.71 1.43
CA LYS A 151 16.03 -1.55 0.46
C LYS A 151 15.55 -1.15 -0.93
N ALA A 152 14.41 -1.71 -1.39
CA ALA A 152 13.80 -1.32 -2.66
C ALA A 152 13.25 0.11 -2.56
N PHE A 153 12.56 0.44 -1.46
CA PHE A 153 12.09 1.80 -1.20
C PHE A 153 13.23 2.82 -1.22
N ASP A 154 14.34 2.54 -0.51
CA ASP A 154 15.49 3.46 -0.46
C ASP A 154 16.04 3.74 -1.87
N TYR A 155 16.12 2.70 -2.71
CA TYR A 155 16.52 2.89 -4.11
C TYR A 155 15.54 3.77 -4.89
N LEU A 156 14.24 3.44 -4.83
CA LEU A 156 13.20 4.15 -5.58
C LEU A 156 13.07 5.62 -5.15
N SER A 157 13.08 5.89 -3.85
CA SER A 157 12.97 7.25 -3.29
C SER A 157 14.17 8.15 -3.63
N HIS A 158 15.36 7.58 -3.88
CA HIS A 158 16.50 8.35 -4.42
C HIS A 158 16.32 8.72 -5.90
N GLN A 159 15.49 8.00 -6.64
CA GLN A 159 15.24 8.25 -8.05
C GLN A 159 13.96 9.08 -8.28
N MET A 160 13.04 9.11 -7.30
CA MET A 160 11.69 9.66 -7.43
C MET A 160 11.34 10.51 -6.23
N SER A 161 11.15 11.80 -6.41
CA SER A 161 10.75 12.73 -5.33
C SER A 161 9.32 12.51 -4.81
N ASN A 162 8.46 11.89 -5.62
CA ASN A 162 7.07 11.54 -5.32
C ASN A 162 6.90 10.11 -4.78
N MET A 163 7.97 9.51 -4.21
CA MET A 163 7.95 8.18 -3.62
C MET A 163 8.11 8.26 -2.09
N HIS A 164 7.10 7.80 -1.37
CA HIS A 164 7.01 7.86 0.10
C HIS A 164 6.84 6.46 0.69
N TYR A 165 7.20 6.31 1.97
CA TYR A 165 6.96 5.07 2.72
C TYR A 165 5.92 5.32 3.81
N ILE A 166 4.94 4.42 3.94
CA ILE A 166 3.96 4.45 5.04
C ILE A 166 4.26 3.28 5.98
N SER A 167 4.72 3.61 7.19
CA SER A 167 4.86 2.66 8.29
C SER A 167 3.54 2.46 9.03
N CYS A 168 3.47 1.44 9.87
CA CYS A 168 2.31 1.20 10.73
C CYS A 168 1.99 2.44 11.58
N GLY A 169 0.76 2.90 11.53
CA GLY A 169 0.26 4.10 12.20
C GLY A 169 0.43 5.41 11.42
N GLU A 170 1.23 5.42 10.36
CA GLU A 170 1.31 6.56 9.44
C GLU A 170 0.16 6.52 8.43
N GLY A 171 -0.10 7.62 7.77
CA GLY A 171 -1.13 7.70 6.74
C GLY A 171 -1.00 8.95 5.90
N VAL A 172 -1.88 9.07 4.93
CA VAL A 172 -2.03 10.22 4.05
C VAL A 172 -3.46 10.74 4.16
N GLU A 173 -3.61 12.05 4.17
CA GLU A 173 -4.90 12.73 4.14
C GLU A 173 -4.95 13.67 2.94
N ILE A 174 -6.03 13.56 2.12
CA ILE A 174 -6.24 14.28 0.86
C ILE A 174 -7.67 14.80 0.75
#